data_8f30941c2e6ca9b1f0b07e5fe738ebe6
#
_entry.id   8f30941c2e6ca9b1f0b07e5fe738ebe6
#
_cell.length_a   1.000
_cell.length_b   1.000
_cell.length_c   1.000
_cell.angle_alpha   90.00
_cell.angle_beta   90.00
_cell.angle_gamma   90.00
#
_symmetry.space_group_name_H-M   'P 1'
#
loop_
_entity.id
_entity.type
_entity.pdbx_description
1 polymer ?
#
loop_
_entity_poly.entity_id
_entity_poly.type
_entity_poly.pdbx_seq_one_letter_code
_entity_poly.pdbx_strand_id
1 'polypeptide(L)'
;MVKKNHIELKSIHSFEVFSRYYWYRKDLSDICKQLGIEYVGTKQELNSYIKEYFNGNLIAHRTGKESEPNAIKVPLHQISLATPLLDCGFALNASFRKLFSDYTGKAHFKFTADMATAWRKVKREHDHSFTLQDMLDIYNGCSSYAHYDHSSCQWNQFLKDFCADSRNAVFTNKLKVASILWKQVRDSFHPKVYNYNLVLRYWDIIEKLL
;
A
#
# COMPACT_ATOMS: atom_id res chain seq x y z
N MET A 1 -23.27 2.49 -16.19
CA MET A 1 -22.85 1.24 -15.50
C MET A 1 -21.76 0.62 -16.36
N VAL A 2 -20.49 0.76 -15.99
CA VAL A 2 -19.38 0.08 -16.67
C VAL A 2 -19.43 -1.36 -16.18
N LYS A 3 -19.83 -2.28 -17.04
CA LYS A 3 -19.71 -3.71 -16.77
C LYS A 3 -18.21 -4.02 -16.64
N LYS A 4 -17.74 -4.25 -15.44
CA LYS A 4 -16.47 -4.92 -15.21
C LYS A 4 -16.61 -6.31 -15.85
N ASN A 5 -15.67 -6.70 -16.70
CA ASN A 5 -15.53 -8.08 -17.12
C ASN A 5 -15.23 -8.89 -15.85
N HIS A 6 -16.26 -9.38 -15.19
CA HIS A 6 -16.14 -10.30 -14.07
C HIS A 6 -15.68 -11.65 -14.65
N ILE A 7 -14.36 -11.82 -14.62
CA ILE A 7 -13.82 -13.16 -14.74
C ILE A 7 -14.24 -13.86 -13.45
N GLU A 8 -14.94 -14.96 -13.60
CA GLU A 8 -15.29 -15.77 -12.43
C GLU A 8 -14.01 -16.30 -11.82
N LEU A 9 -13.81 -16.07 -10.52
CA LEU A 9 -12.65 -16.58 -9.79
C LEU A 9 -12.43 -18.08 -10.03
N LYS A 10 -13.51 -18.83 -10.24
CA LYS A 10 -13.50 -20.25 -10.54
C LYS A 10 -12.72 -20.63 -11.81
N SER A 11 -12.55 -19.70 -12.75
CA SER A 11 -11.77 -19.92 -13.98
C SER A 11 -10.28 -19.64 -13.84
N ILE A 12 -9.85 -19.15 -12.67
CA ILE A 12 -8.44 -18.80 -12.39
C ILE A 12 -7.82 -19.93 -11.57
N HIS A 13 -6.87 -20.63 -12.16
CA HIS A 13 -6.25 -21.82 -11.56
C HIS A 13 -4.82 -21.59 -11.06
N SER A 14 -4.26 -20.38 -11.24
CA SER A 14 -2.93 -20.04 -10.75
C SER A 14 -2.79 -18.58 -10.38
N PHE A 15 -1.85 -18.27 -9.48
CA PHE A 15 -1.53 -16.90 -9.13
C PHE A 15 -0.95 -16.11 -10.30
N GLU A 16 -0.23 -16.75 -11.22
CA GLU A 16 0.29 -16.11 -12.43
C GLU A 16 -0.84 -15.53 -13.27
N VAL A 17 -1.87 -16.33 -13.55
CA VAL A 17 -3.06 -15.87 -14.29
C VAL A 17 -3.78 -14.79 -13.51
N PHE A 18 -3.97 -14.97 -12.19
CA PHE A 18 -4.60 -13.99 -11.31
C PHE A 18 -3.90 -12.62 -11.35
N SER A 19 -2.58 -12.61 -11.33
CA SER A 19 -1.76 -11.38 -11.29
C SER A 19 -1.80 -10.56 -12.59
N ARG A 20 -2.25 -11.15 -13.72
CA ARG A 20 -2.43 -10.42 -14.98
C ARG A 20 -3.58 -9.41 -14.94
N TYR A 21 -4.49 -9.56 -13.97
CA TYR A 21 -5.63 -8.67 -13.81
C TYR A 21 -5.32 -7.58 -12.79
N TYR A 22 -5.93 -6.41 -13.00
CA TYR A 22 -5.87 -5.35 -12.01
C TYR A 22 -7.03 -5.49 -11.02
N TRP A 23 -6.71 -5.72 -9.76
CA TRP A 23 -7.67 -5.85 -8.67
C TRP A 23 -7.63 -4.61 -7.78
N TYR A 24 -8.79 -4.06 -7.42
CA TYR A 24 -8.87 -3.10 -6.34
C TYR A 24 -8.73 -3.82 -5.00
N ARG A 25 -8.31 -3.06 -3.96
CA ARG A 25 -8.22 -3.63 -2.60
C ARG A 25 -9.53 -4.29 -2.16
N LYS A 26 -10.68 -3.66 -2.50
CA LYS A 26 -12.01 -4.22 -2.18
C LYS A 26 -12.22 -5.57 -2.86
N ASP A 27 -11.92 -5.64 -4.16
CA ASP A 27 -12.06 -6.88 -4.93
C ASP A 27 -11.22 -8.01 -4.30
N LEU A 28 -9.96 -7.71 -3.92
CA LEU A 28 -9.08 -8.67 -3.25
C LEU A 28 -9.64 -9.15 -1.90
N SER A 29 -10.17 -8.24 -1.09
CA SER A 29 -10.81 -8.59 0.19
C SER A 29 -12.04 -9.49 -0.02
N ASP A 30 -12.85 -9.19 -1.02
CA ASP A 30 -14.05 -9.99 -1.33
C ASP A 30 -13.66 -11.39 -1.89
N ILE A 31 -12.59 -11.46 -2.69
CA ILE A 31 -12.02 -12.72 -3.17
C ILE A 31 -11.49 -13.55 -1.98
N CYS A 32 -10.71 -12.95 -1.08
CA CYS A 32 -10.22 -13.64 0.11
C CYS A 32 -11.36 -14.22 0.96
N LYS A 33 -12.46 -13.47 1.14
CA LYS A 33 -13.67 -13.98 1.82
C LYS A 33 -14.27 -15.19 1.11
N GLN A 34 -14.38 -15.16 -0.22
CA GLN A 34 -14.90 -16.28 -1.01
C GLN A 34 -14.01 -17.52 -0.91
N LEU A 35 -12.70 -17.33 -0.76
CA LEU A 35 -11.72 -18.40 -0.59
C LEU A 35 -11.62 -18.90 0.86
N GLY A 36 -12.29 -18.25 1.81
CA GLY A 36 -12.24 -18.60 3.24
C GLY A 36 -10.89 -18.31 3.90
N ILE A 37 -10.11 -17.37 3.37
CA ILE A 37 -8.80 -16.97 3.89
C ILE A 37 -8.83 -15.58 4.52
N GLU A 38 -7.71 -15.14 5.14
CA GLU A 38 -7.60 -13.81 5.73
C GLU A 38 -7.93 -12.70 4.71
N TYR A 39 -8.90 -11.85 5.03
CA TYR A 39 -9.44 -10.82 4.13
C TYR A 39 -9.24 -9.39 4.63
N VAL A 40 -8.60 -9.22 5.80
CA VAL A 40 -8.24 -7.92 6.36
C VAL A 40 -6.77 -7.66 6.09
N GLY A 41 -6.47 -6.52 5.46
CA GLY A 41 -5.09 -6.17 5.16
C GLY A 41 -4.96 -5.06 4.13
N THR A 42 -3.74 -4.70 3.80
CA THR A 42 -3.38 -3.85 2.67
C THR A 42 -3.57 -4.60 1.35
N LYS A 43 -3.54 -3.89 0.23
CA LYS A 43 -3.60 -4.51 -1.10
C LYS A 43 -2.49 -5.57 -1.28
N GLN A 44 -1.29 -5.29 -0.77
CA GLN A 44 -0.15 -6.19 -0.82
C GLN A 44 -0.38 -7.45 0.01
N GLU A 45 -0.82 -7.31 1.27
CA GLU A 45 -1.10 -8.45 2.15
C GLU A 45 -2.18 -9.35 1.56
N LEU A 46 -3.27 -8.75 1.03
CA LEU A 46 -4.33 -9.52 0.38
C LEU A 46 -3.83 -10.28 -0.86
N ASN A 47 -2.97 -9.66 -1.69
CA ASN A 47 -2.33 -10.37 -2.80
C ASN A 47 -1.42 -11.52 -2.32
N SER A 48 -0.68 -11.31 -1.23
CA SER A 48 0.15 -12.36 -0.62
C SER A 48 -0.70 -13.53 -0.12
N TYR A 49 -1.82 -13.27 0.55
CA TYR A 49 -2.72 -14.34 1.02
C TYR A 49 -3.31 -15.14 -0.14
N ILE A 50 -3.69 -14.48 -1.24
CA ILE A 50 -4.17 -15.15 -2.44
C ILE A 50 -3.04 -15.97 -3.10
N LYS A 51 -1.81 -15.44 -3.13
CA LYS A 51 -0.64 -16.18 -3.64
C LYS A 51 -0.40 -17.46 -2.84
N GLU A 52 -0.43 -17.35 -1.51
CA GLU A 52 -0.27 -18.52 -0.62
C GLU A 52 -1.40 -19.53 -0.82
N TYR A 53 -2.64 -19.08 -1.02
CA TYR A 53 -3.76 -19.95 -1.35
C TYR A 53 -3.48 -20.79 -2.60
N PHE A 54 -2.98 -20.19 -3.68
CA PHE A 54 -2.62 -20.93 -4.90
C PHE A 54 -1.40 -21.85 -4.72
N ASN A 55 -0.55 -21.58 -3.72
CA ASN A 55 0.55 -22.45 -3.31
C ASN A 55 0.11 -23.60 -2.39
N GLY A 56 -1.18 -23.67 -2.04
CA GLY A 56 -1.71 -24.67 -1.10
C GLY A 56 -1.64 -24.28 0.36
N ASN A 57 -1.19 -23.07 0.70
CA ASN A 57 -1.07 -22.57 2.06
C ASN A 57 -2.29 -21.72 2.44
N LEU A 58 -3.13 -22.21 3.34
CA LEU A 58 -4.31 -21.49 3.79
C LEU A 58 -3.98 -20.59 4.98
N ILE A 59 -4.07 -19.28 4.80
CA ILE A 59 -3.95 -18.30 5.88
C ILE A 59 -5.36 -18.05 6.42
N ALA A 60 -5.69 -18.70 7.54
CA ALA A 60 -7.00 -18.58 8.16
C ALA A 60 -7.30 -17.14 8.61
N HIS A 61 -8.56 -16.74 8.47
CA HIS A 61 -9.01 -15.46 9.01
C HIS A 61 -8.92 -15.45 10.53
N ARG A 62 -8.34 -14.39 11.07
CA ARG A 62 -8.26 -14.18 12.53
C ARG A 62 -9.61 -13.75 13.07
N THR A 63 -10.31 -14.65 13.72
CA THR A 63 -11.66 -14.45 14.28
C THR A 63 -11.68 -13.74 15.63
N GLY A 64 -10.57 -13.24 16.12
CA GLY A 64 -10.46 -12.50 17.38
C GLY A 64 -9.89 -11.12 17.17
N LYS A 65 -10.62 -10.07 17.54
CA LYS A 65 -9.96 -8.92 18.13
C LYS A 65 -9.45 -9.41 19.48
N GLU A 66 -8.22 -9.88 19.54
CA GLU A 66 -7.50 -9.82 20.80
C GLU A 66 -7.42 -8.31 21.12
N SER A 67 -8.40 -7.83 21.87
CA SER A 67 -8.26 -6.56 22.57
C SER A 67 -7.14 -6.83 23.58
N GLU A 68 -5.96 -6.33 23.27
CA GLU A 68 -4.91 -6.31 24.28
C GLU A 68 -5.50 -5.75 25.56
N PRO A 69 -5.30 -6.43 26.71
CA PRO A 69 -5.73 -5.92 28.01
C PRO A 69 -5.17 -4.49 28.09
N ASN A 70 -5.99 -3.55 28.56
CA ASN A 70 -5.67 -2.13 28.65
C ASN A 70 -4.23 -1.91 29.12
N ALA A 71 -3.30 -1.87 28.18
CA ALA A 71 -1.94 -1.48 28.48
C ALA A 71 -2.00 -0.12 29.15
N ILE A 72 -1.37 0.02 30.29
CA ILE A 72 -1.27 1.30 31.01
C ILE A 72 -0.57 2.25 30.04
N LYS A 73 -1.35 3.08 29.37
CA LYS A 73 -0.83 4.02 28.38
C LYS A 73 0.02 5.04 29.12
N VAL A 74 1.31 5.01 28.87
CA VAL A 74 2.23 6.05 29.37
C VAL A 74 1.71 7.41 28.90
N PRO A 75 1.49 8.39 29.82
CA PRO A 75 1.04 9.71 29.46
C PRO A 75 2.01 10.38 28.47
N LEU A 76 1.49 11.14 27.50
CA LEU A 76 2.30 11.77 26.45
C LEU A 76 3.50 12.58 26.98
N HIS A 77 3.35 13.23 28.13
CA HIS A 77 4.42 14.04 28.75
C HIS A 77 5.55 13.20 29.39
N GLN A 78 5.35 11.88 29.55
CA GLN A 78 6.33 10.95 30.09
C GLN A 78 6.97 10.07 28.98
N ILE A 79 6.51 10.23 27.74
CA ILE A 79 7.01 9.46 26.61
C ILE A 79 8.39 9.96 26.22
N SER A 80 9.36 9.04 26.12
CA SER A 80 10.68 9.28 25.57
C SER A 80 10.88 8.47 24.29
N LEU A 81 11.95 8.72 23.55
CA LEU A 81 12.29 7.93 22.36
C LEU A 81 12.56 6.44 22.69
N ALA A 82 12.94 6.12 23.92
CA ALA A 82 13.13 4.74 24.38
C ALA A 82 11.80 4.02 24.74
N THR A 83 10.67 4.72 24.70
CA THR A 83 9.37 4.13 25.06
C THR A 83 8.90 3.19 23.96
N PRO A 84 8.53 1.92 24.27
CA PRO A 84 7.96 0.99 23.29
C PRO A 84 6.64 1.49 22.71
N LEU A 85 6.40 1.24 21.43
CA LEU A 85 5.19 1.71 20.74
C LEU A 85 3.90 1.13 21.33
N LEU A 86 3.93 -0.13 21.75
CA LEU A 86 2.76 -0.80 22.31
C LEU A 86 2.41 -0.22 23.67
N ASP A 87 3.40 0.19 24.48
CA ASP A 87 3.22 0.69 25.84
C ASP A 87 2.72 2.14 25.89
N CYS A 88 3.01 2.94 24.87
CA CYS A 88 2.58 4.34 24.81
C CYS A 88 1.28 4.57 24.01
N GLY A 89 0.65 3.50 23.52
CA GLY A 89 -0.55 3.62 22.71
C GLY A 89 -0.31 4.37 21.40
N PHE A 90 0.83 4.13 20.76
CA PHE A 90 1.22 4.77 19.52
C PHE A 90 0.14 4.65 18.43
N ALA A 91 -0.08 5.76 17.73
CA ALA A 91 -0.93 5.81 16.55
C ALA A 91 -0.40 6.85 15.54
N LEU A 92 -0.70 6.65 14.26
CA LEU A 92 -0.35 7.60 13.20
C LEU A 92 -1.31 8.81 13.21
N ASN A 93 -1.34 9.55 14.32
CA ASN A 93 -2.25 10.67 14.57
C ASN A 93 -1.52 12.01 14.76
N ALA A 94 -2.28 13.06 15.07
CA ALA A 94 -1.75 14.41 15.24
C ALA A 94 -0.81 14.53 16.47
N SER A 95 -1.12 13.85 17.57
CA SER A 95 -0.32 13.91 18.81
C SER A 95 1.08 13.34 18.59
N PHE A 96 1.20 12.14 18.01
CA PHE A 96 2.50 11.55 17.70
C PHE A 96 3.21 12.25 16.54
N ARG A 97 2.47 12.86 15.60
CA ARG A 97 3.08 13.71 14.58
C ARG A 97 3.75 14.92 15.21
N LYS A 98 3.08 15.57 16.19
CA LYS A 98 3.67 16.68 16.92
C LYS A 98 4.90 16.23 17.72
N LEU A 99 4.83 15.10 18.41
CA LEU A 99 5.94 14.52 19.15
C LEU A 99 7.18 14.34 18.26
N PHE A 100 7.02 13.70 17.09
CA PHE A 100 8.13 13.51 16.14
C PHE A 100 8.58 14.82 15.49
N SER A 101 7.69 15.79 15.30
CA SER A 101 8.03 17.15 14.87
C SER A 101 8.98 17.81 15.86
N ASP A 102 8.66 17.72 17.16
CA ASP A 102 9.46 18.30 18.23
C ASP A 102 10.85 17.62 18.32
N TYR A 103 10.92 16.29 18.23
CA TYR A 103 12.20 15.56 18.25
C TYR A 103 13.07 15.78 17.01
N THR A 104 12.48 15.93 15.84
CA THR A 104 13.24 16.07 14.58
C THR A 104 13.49 17.52 14.19
N GLY A 105 12.87 18.50 14.84
CA GLY A 105 12.90 19.92 14.46
C GLY A 105 12.15 20.23 13.16
N LYS A 106 11.40 19.29 12.59
CA LYS A 106 10.67 19.48 11.34
C LYS A 106 9.26 19.99 11.58
N ALA A 107 8.98 21.24 11.23
CA ALA A 107 7.68 21.87 11.41
C ALA A 107 6.48 21.08 10.81
N HIS A 108 6.72 20.33 9.74
CA HIS A 108 5.69 19.54 9.05
C HIS A 108 6.10 18.07 8.95
N PHE A 109 6.24 17.40 10.09
CA PHE A 109 6.53 15.96 10.10
C PHE A 109 5.41 15.16 9.42
N LYS A 110 5.78 14.24 8.53
CA LYS A 110 4.86 13.33 7.85
C LYS A 110 5.28 11.90 8.09
N PHE A 111 4.36 11.06 8.54
CA PHE A 111 4.59 9.62 8.59
C PHE A 111 4.83 9.07 7.18
N THR A 112 5.82 8.20 7.04
CA THR A 112 6.13 7.51 5.77
C THR A 112 5.32 6.22 5.64
N ALA A 113 5.31 5.67 4.43
CA ALA A 113 4.71 4.36 4.18
C ALA A 113 5.45 3.23 4.93
N ASP A 114 6.78 3.36 5.07
CA ASP A 114 7.61 2.42 5.83
C ASP A 114 7.27 2.45 7.32
N MET A 115 7.10 3.64 7.93
CA MET A 115 6.63 3.77 9.31
C MET A 115 5.26 3.11 9.52
N ALA A 116 4.33 3.30 8.57
CA ALA A 116 3.03 2.66 8.64
C ALA A 116 3.11 1.13 8.50
N THR A 117 4.07 0.63 7.72
CA THR A 117 4.33 -0.80 7.57
C THR A 117 4.97 -1.38 8.83
N ALA A 118 5.94 -0.68 9.41
CA ALA A 118 6.54 -1.04 10.70
C ALA A 118 5.50 -1.13 11.80
N TRP A 119 4.63 -0.13 11.93
CA TRP A 119 3.56 -0.16 12.94
C TRP A 119 2.63 -1.35 12.81
N ARG A 120 2.26 -1.73 11.56
CA ARG A 120 1.47 -2.95 11.33
C ARG A 120 2.23 -4.21 11.72
N LYS A 121 3.55 -4.26 11.43
CA LYS A 121 4.40 -5.38 11.81
C LYS A 121 4.51 -5.51 13.33
N VAL A 122 4.83 -4.44 14.04
CA VAL A 122 4.90 -4.39 15.51
C VAL A 122 3.62 -4.93 16.15
N LYS A 123 2.45 -4.48 15.69
CA LYS A 123 1.17 -4.97 16.21
C LYS A 123 0.90 -6.43 15.90
N ARG A 124 1.28 -6.90 14.71
CA ARG A 124 1.08 -8.28 14.30
C ARG A 124 1.95 -9.25 15.07
N GLU A 125 3.19 -8.83 15.35
CA GLU A 125 4.21 -9.66 16.00
C GLU A 125 4.27 -9.44 17.52
N HIS A 126 3.43 -8.51 18.06
CA HIS A 126 3.44 -8.10 19.47
C HIS A 126 4.85 -7.72 19.95
N ASP A 127 5.58 -6.98 19.11
CA ASP A 127 6.97 -6.60 19.37
C ASP A 127 7.03 -5.46 20.41
N HIS A 128 7.12 -5.84 21.69
CA HIS A 128 7.26 -4.92 22.82
C HIS A 128 8.65 -4.27 22.93
N SER A 129 9.62 -4.71 22.11
CA SER A 129 10.95 -4.11 22.12
C SER A 129 11.06 -2.92 21.17
N PHE A 130 10.15 -2.77 20.20
CA PHE A 130 10.19 -1.75 19.17
C PHE A 130 9.75 -0.39 19.71
N THR A 131 10.68 0.57 19.74
CA THR A 131 10.55 1.89 20.38
C THR A 131 10.18 3.01 19.42
N LEU A 132 9.94 4.21 19.95
CA LEU A 132 9.79 5.44 19.16
C LEU A 132 11.10 5.82 18.44
N GLN A 133 12.28 5.47 19.01
CA GLN A 133 13.58 5.66 18.33
C GLN A 133 13.66 4.79 17.07
N ASP A 134 13.29 3.51 17.18
CA ASP A 134 13.29 2.60 16.02
C ASP A 134 12.36 3.11 14.91
N MET A 135 11.25 3.75 15.28
CA MET A 135 10.35 4.39 14.32
C MET A 135 11.01 5.59 13.63
N LEU A 136 11.83 6.37 14.34
CA LEU A 136 12.64 7.45 13.73
C LEU A 136 13.76 6.91 12.85
N ASP A 137 14.36 5.78 13.21
CA ASP A 137 15.39 5.15 12.41
C ASP A 137 14.83 4.67 11.07
N ILE A 138 13.60 4.15 11.06
CA ILE A 138 12.88 3.88 9.80
C ILE A 138 12.64 5.18 9.02
N TYR A 139 12.19 6.24 9.67
CA TYR A 139 11.96 7.53 9.02
C TYR A 139 13.23 8.08 8.34
N ASN A 140 14.37 7.90 8.98
CA ASN A 140 15.67 8.35 8.50
C ASN A 140 16.32 7.38 7.49
N GLY A 141 15.71 6.22 7.20
CA GLY A 141 16.26 5.18 6.33
C GLY A 141 17.42 4.38 6.95
N CYS A 142 17.57 4.44 8.27
CA CYS A 142 18.63 3.76 9.02
C CYS A 142 18.23 2.35 9.50
N SER A 143 16.99 1.92 9.26
CA SER A 143 16.47 0.62 9.71
C SER A 143 15.89 -0.17 8.55
N SER A 144 16.20 -1.47 8.50
CA SER A 144 15.63 -2.45 7.57
C SER A 144 14.46 -3.24 8.16
N TYR A 145 13.95 -2.86 9.34
CA TYR A 145 12.89 -3.58 10.05
C TYR A 145 11.63 -3.77 9.21
N ALA A 146 11.22 -2.75 8.45
CA ALA A 146 10.08 -2.83 7.56
C ALA A 146 10.22 -1.84 6.39
N HIS A 147 9.93 -2.31 5.18
CA HIS A 147 9.83 -1.50 3.98
C HIS A 147 8.47 -1.66 3.35
N TYR A 148 7.91 -0.56 2.86
CA TYR A 148 6.70 -0.58 2.09
C TYR A 148 6.99 -1.08 0.67
N ASP A 149 6.34 -2.15 0.27
CA ASP A 149 6.44 -2.63 -1.10
C ASP A 149 5.57 -1.78 -2.04
N HIS A 150 6.24 -1.00 -2.88
CA HIS A 150 5.60 -0.17 -3.89
C HIS A 150 5.05 -0.95 -5.09
N SER A 151 5.36 -2.23 -5.24
CA SER A 151 4.95 -3.06 -6.39
C SER A 151 3.43 -3.16 -6.53
N SER A 152 2.70 -3.09 -5.41
CA SER A 152 1.24 -3.04 -5.40
C SER A 152 0.64 -1.69 -5.84
N CYS A 153 1.46 -0.63 -5.89
CA CYS A 153 1.06 0.73 -6.27
C CYS A 153 1.24 0.99 -7.77
N GLN A 154 0.78 0.07 -8.60
CA GLN A 154 0.95 0.10 -10.05
C GLN A 154 0.56 1.45 -10.69
N TRP A 155 -0.54 2.08 -10.23
CA TRP A 155 -0.93 3.41 -10.71
C TRP A 155 0.11 4.49 -10.39
N ASN A 156 0.62 4.50 -9.16
CA ASN A 156 1.60 5.51 -8.74
C ASN A 156 2.91 5.36 -9.53
N GLN A 157 3.35 4.12 -9.78
CA GLN A 157 4.53 3.86 -10.60
C GLN A 157 4.28 4.27 -12.04
N PHE A 158 3.14 3.89 -12.62
CA PHE A 158 2.75 4.30 -13.98
C PHE A 158 2.76 5.82 -14.16
N LEU A 159 2.16 6.56 -13.20
CA LEU A 159 2.13 8.03 -13.21
C LEU A 159 3.54 8.62 -13.10
N LYS A 160 4.37 8.07 -12.20
CA LYS A 160 5.76 8.52 -12.03
C LYS A 160 6.56 8.35 -13.31
N ASP A 161 6.47 7.17 -13.94
CA ASP A 161 7.20 6.86 -15.17
C ASP A 161 6.70 7.74 -16.33
N PHE A 162 5.38 7.94 -16.46
CA PHE A 162 4.80 8.87 -17.42
C PHE A 162 5.30 10.30 -17.25
N CYS A 163 5.34 10.80 -16.02
CA CYS A 163 5.80 12.16 -15.72
C CYS A 163 7.31 12.34 -15.90
N ALA A 164 8.10 11.30 -15.71
CA ALA A 164 9.55 11.30 -15.88
C ALA A 164 9.98 11.29 -17.37
N ASP A 165 9.11 10.80 -18.26
CA ASP A 165 9.40 10.77 -19.68
C ASP A 165 9.32 12.20 -20.27
N SER A 166 10.47 12.73 -20.70
CA SER A 166 10.59 14.10 -21.24
C SER A 166 9.71 14.34 -22.47
N ARG A 167 9.40 13.29 -23.26
CA ARG A 167 8.51 13.37 -24.43
C ARG A 167 7.08 13.79 -24.06
N ASN A 168 6.68 13.55 -22.81
CA ASN A 168 5.39 13.95 -22.27
C ASN A 168 5.37 15.40 -21.72
N ALA A 169 6.44 16.17 -21.92
CA ALA A 169 6.49 17.59 -21.51
C ALA A 169 5.47 18.46 -22.27
N VAL A 170 5.04 18.01 -23.44
CA VAL A 170 4.04 18.70 -24.28
C VAL A 170 2.64 18.78 -23.64
N PHE A 171 2.33 17.87 -22.71
CA PHE A 171 1.01 17.85 -22.08
C PHE A 171 0.93 18.82 -20.91
N THR A 172 -0.05 19.74 -20.95
CA THR A 172 -0.29 20.71 -19.88
C THR A 172 -0.87 20.04 -18.63
N ASN A 173 -1.73 19.04 -18.80
CA ASN A 173 -2.33 18.27 -17.70
C ASN A 173 -1.88 16.80 -17.72
N LYS A 174 -0.63 16.56 -17.29
CA LYS A 174 -0.02 15.23 -17.26
C LYS A 174 -0.82 14.21 -16.44
N LEU A 175 -1.42 14.61 -15.33
CA LEU A 175 -2.22 13.72 -14.49
C LEU A 175 -3.45 13.19 -15.23
N LYS A 176 -4.14 14.07 -15.98
CA LYS A 176 -5.33 13.69 -16.76
C LYS A 176 -4.97 12.76 -17.90
N VAL A 177 -3.89 13.06 -18.64
CA VAL A 177 -3.39 12.20 -19.72
C VAL A 177 -3.00 10.82 -19.19
N ALA A 178 -2.16 10.77 -18.13
CA ALA A 178 -1.78 9.51 -17.50
C ALA A 178 -2.99 8.69 -17.02
N SER A 179 -4.02 9.36 -16.48
CA SER A 179 -5.25 8.70 -16.02
C SER A 179 -6.03 8.06 -17.18
N ILE A 180 -6.09 8.72 -18.34
CA ILE A 180 -6.74 8.17 -19.54
C ILE A 180 -5.97 6.94 -20.04
N LEU A 181 -4.64 7.04 -20.18
CA LEU A 181 -3.79 5.93 -20.61
C LEU A 181 -3.83 4.76 -19.61
N TRP A 182 -3.77 5.06 -18.32
CA TRP A 182 -3.88 4.05 -17.27
C TRP A 182 -5.18 3.25 -17.36
N LYS A 183 -6.30 3.89 -17.67
CA LYS A 183 -7.58 3.19 -17.84
C LYS A 183 -7.50 2.13 -18.92
N GLN A 184 -6.82 2.41 -20.04
CA GLN A 184 -6.63 1.44 -21.11
C GLN A 184 -5.76 0.25 -20.70
N VAL A 185 -4.65 0.53 -20.00
CA VAL A 185 -3.72 -0.50 -19.47
C VAL A 185 -4.37 -1.32 -18.37
N ARG A 186 -5.06 -0.66 -17.44
CA ARG A 186 -5.71 -1.30 -16.31
C ARG A 186 -6.73 -2.36 -16.74
N ASP A 187 -7.52 -2.04 -17.75
CA ASP A 187 -8.63 -2.86 -18.23
C ASP A 187 -8.20 -3.86 -19.31
N SER A 188 -6.90 -3.92 -19.67
CA SER A 188 -6.30 -4.84 -20.64
C SER A 188 -5.56 -6.00 -19.98
N PHE A 189 -5.16 -7.01 -20.77
CA PHE A 189 -4.27 -8.11 -20.34
C PHE A 189 -2.78 -7.76 -20.37
N HIS A 190 -2.43 -6.56 -20.83
CA HIS A 190 -1.04 -6.12 -20.90
C HIS A 190 -0.46 -5.81 -19.52
N PRO A 191 0.87 -5.86 -19.38
CA PRO A 191 1.54 -5.45 -18.14
C PRO A 191 1.10 -4.06 -17.71
N LYS A 192 0.88 -3.88 -16.40
CA LYS A 192 0.37 -2.63 -15.80
C LYS A 192 1.50 -1.60 -15.60
N VAL A 193 2.28 -1.38 -16.66
CA VAL A 193 3.45 -0.49 -16.69
C VAL A 193 3.29 0.56 -17.77
N TYR A 194 3.93 1.72 -17.58
CA TYR A 194 4.01 2.75 -18.59
C TYR A 194 5.07 2.38 -19.64
N ASN A 195 4.76 2.67 -20.91
CA ASN A 195 5.72 2.84 -21.99
C ASN A 195 5.17 3.86 -23.00
N TYR A 196 6.04 4.51 -23.73
CA TYR A 196 5.66 5.61 -24.64
C TYR A 196 4.77 5.15 -25.81
N ASN A 197 4.80 3.88 -26.20
CA ASN A 197 3.91 3.36 -27.23
C ASN A 197 2.43 3.48 -26.87
N LEU A 198 2.11 3.61 -25.57
CA LEU A 198 0.74 3.90 -25.14
C LEU A 198 0.31 5.31 -25.58
N VAL A 199 1.20 6.29 -25.50
CA VAL A 199 0.94 7.66 -25.96
C VAL A 199 0.67 7.66 -27.47
N LEU A 200 1.49 6.97 -28.24
CA LEU A 200 1.31 6.86 -29.69
C LEU A 200 0.02 6.13 -30.05
N ARG A 201 -0.28 5.02 -29.38
CA ARG A 201 -1.48 4.20 -29.65
C ARG A 201 -2.78 4.93 -29.36
N TYR A 202 -2.79 5.78 -28.33
CA TYR A 202 -4.02 6.47 -27.86
C TYR A 202 -3.96 7.97 -28.11
N TRP A 203 -3.16 8.41 -29.08
CA TRP A 203 -2.95 9.81 -29.41
C TRP A 203 -4.26 10.54 -29.67
N ASP A 204 -5.14 10.00 -30.50
CA ASP A 204 -6.43 10.59 -30.87
C ASP A 204 -7.32 10.94 -29.66
N ILE A 205 -7.11 10.24 -28.53
CA ILE A 205 -7.88 10.47 -27.31
C ILE A 205 -7.26 11.57 -26.46
N ILE A 206 -5.92 11.72 -26.50
CA ILE A 206 -5.18 12.58 -25.58
C ILE A 206 -4.66 13.88 -26.23
N GLU A 207 -4.60 13.99 -27.57
CA GLU A 207 -4.10 15.18 -28.27
C GLU A 207 -4.82 16.47 -27.87
N LYS A 208 -6.11 16.37 -27.49
CA LYS A 208 -6.92 17.50 -27.03
C LYS A 208 -6.48 18.06 -25.67
N LEU A 209 -5.45 17.46 -25.05
CA LEU A 209 -4.89 17.85 -23.75
C LEU A 209 -3.45 18.38 -23.86
N LEU A 210 -3.04 18.74 -25.08
CA LEU A 210 -1.80 19.43 -25.36
C LEU A 210 -1.77 20.84 -24.78
#